data_1c0678a4656bd6aec92a1d4907ad43b9
#
_entry.id   1c0678a4656bd6aec92a1d4907ad43b9
#
_cell.length_a   1.000
_cell.length_b   1.000
_cell.length_c   1.000
_cell.angle_alpha   90.00
_cell.angle_beta   90.00
_cell.angle_gamma   90.00
#
_symmetry.space_group_name_H-M   'P 1'
#
loop_
_entity.id
_entity.type
_entity.pdbx_description
1 polymer ?
#
loop_
_entity_poly.entity_id
_entity_poly.type
_entity_poly.pdbx_seq_one_letter_code
_entity_poly.pdbx_strand_id
1 'polypeptide(L)'
;MQTFQFGDTRVTRIEELIGPLFDPMTFFPTFHQGLVDAHKDWLLPNHMDPKTGRIIASMHSWLIQTPHHNILIDACIGNHKDRNPYRAWHQMKTDWPARLKATGVGPAQIDYVLCTHLHVDHVGWNTQLIDGTWQPTFPNARYVFSKTELEHVQAALQTADPNDDFASVNQKTYHDSIKPILPQTDLVIDEMDLISDRLSIALTPGHTPGSITLGLTSGDERARFCGDICHHPLQVYEPTMNSAFCELPEQAIETRINLLEDCAENNLLLMPAHFGPSHAGWVQRRANAYTFKWY
;
A
#
# COMPACT_ATOMS: atom_id res chain seq x y z
N MET A 1 -0.80 18.34 -1.92
CA MET A 1 -1.10 17.19 -1.04
C MET A 1 -2.60 17.03 -0.93
N GLN A 2 -3.12 15.83 -1.02
CA GLN A 2 -4.54 15.55 -0.81
C GLN A 2 -4.75 15.19 0.67
N THR A 3 -5.81 15.74 1.25
CA THR A 3 -6.14 15.55 2.66
C THR A 3 -7.62 15.23 2.81
N PHE A 4 -7.94 14.30 3.69
CA PHE A 4 -9.29 13.86 4.04
C PHE A 4 -9.51 14.14 5.52
N GLN A 5 -10.71 14.57 5.90
CA GLN A 5 -11.08 14.82 7.27
C GLN A 5 -12.10 13.77 7.72
N PHE A 6 -11.87 13.14 8.86
CA PHE A 6 -12.76 12.19 9.52
C PHE A 6 -12.97 12.67 10.95
N GLY A 7 -14.06 13.37 11.23
CA GLY A 7 -14.27 13.98 12.54
C GLY A 7 -13.05 14.81 13.00
N ASP A 8 -12.39 14.40 14.07
CA ASP A 8 -11.17 15.02 14.60
C ASP A 8 -9.86 14.44 14.06
N THR A 9 -9.94 13.49 13.13
CA THR A 9 -8.79 12.80 12.55
C THR A 9 -8.55 13.28 11.12
N ARG A 10 -7.31 13.62 10.81
CA ARG A 10 -6.87 14.03 9.48
C ARG A 10 -6.06 12.91 8.82
N VAL A 11 -6.37 12.59 7.56
CA VAL A 11 -5.60 11.65 6.74
C VAL A 11 -4.99 12.40 5.57
N THR A 12 -3.69 12.33 5.40
CA THR A 12 -2.96 13.01 4.33
C THR A 12 -2.19 12.02 3.47
N ARG A 13 -2.36 12.09 2.15
CA ARG A 13 -1.57 11.32 1.19
C ARG A 13 -0.19 11.96 1.01
N ILE A 14 0.85 11.20 1.25
CA ILE A 14 2.24 11.61 1.03
C ILE A 14 2.79 10.85 -0.16
N GLU A 15 2.77 11.50 -1.32
CA GLU A 15 3.23 10.93 -2.57
C GLU A 15 4.75 10.79 -2.60
N GLU A 16 5.24 9.65 -3.05
CA GLU A 16 6.64 9.50 -3.47
C GLU A 16 6.76 9.61 -4.99
N LEU A 17 5.95 8.87 -5.71
CA LEU A 17 5.99 8.76 -7.16
C LEU A 17 4.58 8.51 -7.70
N ILE A 18 4.25 9.10 -8.85
CA ILE A 18 3.06 8.76 -9.63
C ILE A 18 3.40 8.81 -11.12
N GLY A 19 2.89 7.87 -11.90
CA GLY A 19 3.09 7.89 -13.35
C GLY A 19 2.67 6.61 -14.05
N PRO A 20 2.91 6.52 -15.36
CA PRO A 20 2.63 5.35 -16.19
C PRO A 20 3.69 4.26 -15.98
N LEU A 21 3.59 3.53 -14.87
CA LEU A 21 4.66 2.66 -14.36
C LEU A 21 4.62 1.26 -14.98
N PHE A 22 3.43 0.66 -15.13
CA PHE A 22 3.32 -0.76 -15.46
C PHE A 22 2.72 -1.00 -16.85
N ASP A 23 3.26 -1.99 -17.54
CA ASP A 23 2.61 -2.58 -18.70
C ASP A 23 1.37 -3.37 -18.24
N PRO A 24 0.18 -3.09 -18.80
CA PRO A 24 -1.07 -3.67 -18.30
C PRO A 24 -1.14 -5.20 -18.48
N MET A 25 -0.55 -5.75 -19.55
CA MET A 25 -0.55 -7.20 -19.81
C MET A 25 0.38 -7.96 -18.88
N THR A 26 1.49 -7.31 -18.50
CA THR A 26 2.44 -7.88 -17.52
C THR A 26 1.89 -7.74 -16.08
N PHE A 27 1.25 -6.61 -15.80
CA PHE A 27 0.74 -6.32 -14.46
C PHE A 27 -0.53 -7.13 -14.13
N PHE A 28 -1.45 -7.24 -15.11
CA PHE A 28 -2.67 -8.03 -15.01
C PHE A 28 -2.71 -9.09 -16.11
N PRO A 29 -2.37 -10.35 -15.84
CA PRO A 29 -2.32 -11.39 -16.87
C PRO A 29 -3.64 -11.63 -17.62
N THR A 30 -4.77 -11.24 -17.03
CA THR A 30 -6.11 -11.33 -17.66
C THR A 30 -6.57 -10.03 -18.33
N PHE A 31 -5.71 -9.02 -18.41
CA PHE A 31 -6.03 -7.75 -19.06
C PHE A 31 -6.29 -7.94 -20.55
N HIS A 32 -7.27 -7.22 -21.09
CA HIS A 32 -7.59 -7.19 -22.52
C HIS A 32 -8.16 -5.83 -22.93
N GLN A 33 -8.07 -5.48 -24.20
CA GLN A 33 -8.49 -4.18 -24.74
C GLN A 33 -9.97 -3.86 -24.46
N GLY A 34 -10.84 -4.85 -24.40
CA GLY A 34 -12.27 -4.66 -24.08
C GLY A 34 -12.52 -4.01 -22.73
N LEU A 35 -11.60 -4.15 -21.75
CA LEU A 35 -11.68 -3.44 -20.48
C LEU A 35 -11.46 -1.94 -20.65
N VAL A 36 -10.51 -1.56 -21.51
CA VAL A 36 -10.27 -0.14 -21.82
C VAL A 36 -11.50 0.45 -22.50
N ASP A 37 -12.06 -0.25 -23.49
CA ASP A 37 -13.22 0.22 -24.24
C ASP A 37 -14.47 0.37 -23.34
N ALA A 38 -14.65 -0.54 -22.39
CA ALA A 38 -15.76 -0.52 -21.43
C ALA A 38 -15.62 0.59 -20.37
N HIS A 39 -14.40 0.98 -20.02
CA HIS A 39 -14.12 1.84 -18.88
C HIS A 39 -13.40 3.14 -19.23
N LYS A 40 -13.23 3.46 -20.51
CA LYS A 40 -12.43 4.61 -20.98
C LYS A 40 -12.77 5.94 -20.34
N ASP A 41 -14.04 6.17 -19.99
CA ASP A 41 -14.55 7.47 -19.53
C ASP A 41 -13.98 7.86 -18.16
N TRP A 42 -13.69 6.88 -17.30
CA TRP A 42 -13.05 7.13 -16.01
C TRP A 42 -11.59 6.64 -15.97
N LEU A 43 -11.24 5.65 -16.81
CA LEU A 43 -9.91 5.05 -16.86
C LEU A 43 -8.87 6.03 -17.41
N LEU A 44 -9.23 6.76 -18.49
CA LEU A 44 -8.34 7.70 -19.17
C LEU A 44 -8.65 9.15 -18.75
N PRO A 45 -7.63 9.98 -18.55
CA PRO A 45 -6.20 9.71 -18.53
C PRO A 45 -5.64 9.39 -17.13
N ASN A 46 -6.51 9.26 -16.11
CA ASN A 46 -6.10 9.30 -14.70
C ASN A 46 -5.53 7.98 -14.18
N HIS A 47 -5.93 6.85 -14.78
CA HIS A 47 -5.55 5.52 -14.33
C HIS A 47 -4.81 4.71 -15.41
N MET A 48 -4.88 5.17 -16.65
CA MET A 48 -4.11 4.65 -17.77
C MET A 48 -3.67 5.80 -18.67
N ASP A 49 -2.40 5.84 -19.01
CA ASP A 49 -1.85 6.87 -19.89
C ASP A 49 -2.28 6.63 -21.34
N PRO A 50 -3.03 7.54 -21.99
CA PRO A 50 -3.52 7.35 -23.35
C PRO A 50 -2.42 7.35 -24.40
N LYS A 51 -1.20 7.82 -24.07
CA LYS A 51 -0.07 7.87 -25.02
C LYS A 51 0.71 6.56 -25.06
N THR A 52 0.90 5.95 -23.90
CA THR A 52 1.74 4.75 -23.75
C THR A 52 0.93 3.48 -23.52
N GLY A 53 -0.37 3.61 -23.15
CA GLY A 53 -1.21 2.49 -22.76
C GLY A 53 -0.80 1.87 -21.41
N ARG A 54 0.09 2.52 -20.65
CA ARG A 54 0.58 1.99 -19.38
C ARG A 54 -0.37 2.36 -18.22
N ILE A 55 -0.42 1.49 -17.24
CA ILE A 55 -1.14 1.73 -15.99
C ILE A 55 -0.47 2.86 -15.21
N ILE A 56 -1.26 3.85 -14.82
CA ILE A 56 -0.84 4.89 -13.90
C ILE A 56 -1.03 4.37 -12.48
N ALA A 57 0.08 4.26 -11.76
CA ALA A 57 0.09 3.89 -10.36
C ALA A 57 0.76 4.98 -9.53
N SER A 58 0.30 5.11 -8.28
CA SER A 58 0.84 6.04 -7.29
C SER A 58 1.54 5.24 -6.19
N MET A 59 2.79 5.58 -5.89
CA MET A 59 3.48 5.12 -4.69
C MET A 59 3.35 6.21 -3.64
N HIS A 60 2.63 5.93 -2.56
CA HIS A 60 2.38 6.93 -1.52
C HIS A 60 2.13 6.28 -0.17
N SER A 61 2.40 7.02 0.87
CA SER A 61 2.02 6.67 2.24
C SER A 61 0.75 7.41 2.64
N TRP A 62 -0.02 6.84 3.55
CA TRP A 62 -1.09 7.54 4.24
C TRP A 62 -0.64 7.96 5.63
N LEU A 63 -0.65 9.26 5.92
CA LEU A 63 -0.42 9.78 7.27
C LEU A 63 -1.76 10.05 7.95
N ILE A 64 -2.03 9.32 9.02
CA ILE A 64 -3.19 9.53 9.90
C ILE A 64 -2.73 10.36 11.09
N GLN A 65 -3.37 11.49 11.32
CA GLN A 65 -3.15 12.36 12.47
C GLN A 65 -4.41 12.41 13.31
N THR A 66 -4.38 11.72 14.45
CA THR A 66 -5.41 11.79 15.49
C THR A 66 -5.05 12.90 16.49
N PRO A 67 -5.90 13.23 17.46
CA PRO A 67 -5.53 14.17 18.52
C PRO A 67 -4.28 13.77 19.33
N HIS A 68 -3.90 12.47 19.31
CA HIS A 68 -2.85 11.95 20.18
C HIS A 68 -1.72 11.22 19.44
N HIS A 69 -1.93 10.79 18.18
CA HIS A 69 -0.97 9.97 17.46
C HIS A 69 -0.83 10.40 16.00
N ASN A 70 0.39 10.25 15.48
CA ASN A 70 0.73 10.30 14.06
C ASN A 70 1.08 8.88 13.59
N ILE A 71 0.30 8.33 12.68
CA ILE A 71 0.46 6.96 12.19
C ILE A 71 0.71 7.01 10.69
N LEU A 72 1.78 6.37 10.25
CA LEU A 72 2.10 6.21 8.84
C LEU A 72 1.68 4.81 8.38
N ILE A 73 0.91 4.74 7.30
CA ILE A 73 0.59 3.47 6.62
C ILE A 73 1.44 3.39 5.38
N ASP A 74 2.22 2.34 5.29
CA ASP A 74 3.23 2.06 4.28
C ASP A 74 4.30 3.16 4.12
N ALA A 75 5.46 2.76 3.68
CA ALA A 75 6.65 3.60 3.66
C ALA A 75 7.33 3.62 2.28
N CYS A 76 6.57 3.49 1.21
CA CYS A 76 7.00 3.59 -0.18
C CYS A 76 8.32 2.85 -0.51
N ILE A 77 9.04 3.28 -1.56
CA ILE A 77 10.26 2.63 -2.09
C ILE A 77 11.53 3.10 -1.36
N GLY A 78 11.59 4.38 -0.99
CA GLY A 78 12.72 5.00 -0.29
C GLY A 78 13.88 5.41 -1.20
N ASN A 79 14.69 6.33 -0.70
CA ASN A 79 15.86 6.84 -1.41
C ASN A 79 17.10 5.98 -1.19
N HIS A 80 18.03 6.02 -2.17
CA HIS A 80 19.34 5.37 -2.14
C HIS A 80 19.32 3.83 -2.05
N LYS A 81 18.18 3.20 -2.25
CA LYS A 81 18.02 1.74 -2.19
C LYS A 81 18.55 1.08 -3.47
N ASP A 82 19.30 -0.02 -3.33
CA ASP A 82 19.62 -0.87 -4.48
C ASP A 82 18.42 -1.74 -4.82
N ARG A 83 17.82 -1.45 -5.96
CA ARG A 83 16.66 -2.16 -6.50
C ARG A 83 16.93 -2.71 -7.89
N ASN A 84 18.23 -2.92 -8.24
CA ASN A 84 18.54 -3.61 -9.50
C ASN A 84 17.92 -5.01 -9.51
N PRO A 85 17.27 -5.41 -10.62
CA PRO A 85 17.28 -4.74 -11.93
C PRO A 85 16.14 -3.73 -12.18
N TYR A 86 15.27 -3.46 -11.20
CA TYR A 86 14.14 -2.53 -11.33
C TYR A 86 14.64 -1.08 -11.39
N ARG A 87 15.09 -0.66 -12.58
CA ARG A 87 15.78 0.64 -12.79
C ARG A 87 14.97 1.84 -12.34
N ALA A 88 13.64 1.79 -12.48
CA ALA A 88 12.77 2.90 -12.06
C ALA A 88 12.81 3.15 -10.54
N TRP A 89 13.16 2.14 -9.75
CA TRP A 89 13.19 2.18 -8.29
C TRP A 89 14.61 2.16 -7.72
N HIS A 90 15.61 1.94 -8.60
CA HIS A 90 17.01 1.85 -8.17
C HIS A 90 17.61 3.22 -7.87
N GLN A 91 18.18 3.39 -6.68
CA GLN A 91 18.89 4.60 -6.23
C GLN A 91 18.07 5.89 -6.38
N MET A 92 16.77 5.82 -6.09
CA MET A 92 15.86 6.98 -6.17
C MET A 92 16.35 8.14 -5.29
N LYS A 93 15.94 9.34 -5.68
CA LYS A 93 16.12 10.59 -4.94
C LYS A 93 14.83 11.40 -5.06
N THR A 94 13.89 11.13 -4.18
CA THR A 94 12.58 11.77 -4.15
C THR A 94 12.47 12.79 -3.03
N ASP A 95 11.50 13.69 -3.14
CA ASP A 95 11.21 14.71 -2.13
C ASP A 95 10.25 14.22 -1.04
N TRP A 96 10.05 12.90 -0.91
CA TRP A 96 9.11 12.33 0.06
C TRP A 96 9.33 12.84 1.50
N PRO A 97 10.59 12.94 2.03
CA PRO A 97 10.82 13.49 3.36
C PRO A 97 10.40 14.96 3.51
N ALA A 98 10.57 15.75 2.46
CA ALA A 98 10.13 17.15 2.45
C ALA A 98 8.59 17.24 2.42
N ARG A 99 7.93 16.32 1.70
CA ARG A 99 6.46 16.21 1.66
C ARG A 99 5.89 15.77 3.00
N LEU A 100 6.53 14.81 3.70
CA LEU A 100 6.16 14.46 5.07
C LEU A 100 6.27 15.70 5.97
N LYS A 101 7.40 16.38 5.97
CA LYS A 101 7.61 17.58 6.78
C LYS A 101 6.61 18.70 6.50
N ALA A 102 6.14 18.82 5.25
CA ALA A 102 5.15 19.82 4.86
C ALA A 102 3.74 19.56 5.45
N THR A 103 3.48 18.37 6.01
CA THR A 103 2.25 18.09 6.78
C THR A 103 2.28 18.68 8.18
N GLY A 104 3.43 19.19 8.63
CA GLY A 104 3.71 19.63 10.00
C GLY A 104 4.26 18.52 10.88
N VAL A 105 4.49 17.30 10.35
CA VAL A 105 5.01 16.14 11.09
C VAL A 105 6.40 15.80 10.60
N GLY A 106 7.36 15.75 11.53
CA GLY A 106 8.71 15.24 11.25
C GLY A 106 8.85 13.75 11.60
N PRO A 107 9.92 13.09 11.12
CA PRO A 107 10.14 11.66 11.36
C PRO A 107 10.11 11.25 12.85
N ALA A 108 10.64 12.08 13.75
CA ALA A 108 10.64 11.80 15.19
C ALA A 108 9.27 11.97 15.88
N GLN A 109 8.26 12.45 15.15
CA GLN A 109 6.89 12.65 15.64
C GLN A 109 5.93 11.55 15.15
N ILE A 110 6.41 10.58 14.38
CA ILE A 110 5.63 9.40 14.00
C ILE A 110 5.66 8.42 15.18
N ASP A 111 4.48 8.01 15.62
CA ASP A 111 4.30 7.08 16.74
C ASP A 111 4.22 5.63 16.26
N TYR A 112 3.59 5.40 15.09
CA TYR A 112 3.45 4.08 14.49
C TYR A 112 3.72 4.14 12.98
N VAL A 113 4.41 3.12 12.48
CA VAL A 113 4.52 2.82 11.04
C VAL A 113 3.89 1.45 10.83
N LEU A 114 2.73 1.41 10.20
CA LEU A 114 2.06 0.17 9.85
C LEU A 114 2.40 -0.19 8.41
N CYS A 115 3.04 -1.35 8.21
CA CYS A 115 3.25 -1.89 6.87
C CYS A 115 2.14 -2.90 6.57
N THR A 116 1.36 -2.65 5.52
CA THR A 116 0.26 -3.55 5.11
C THR A 116 0.79 -4.91 4.71
N HIS A 117 1.98 -4.94 4.13
CA HIS A 117 2.80 -6.11 3.82
C HIS A 117 4.26 -5.67 3.59
N LEU A 118 5.16 -6.58 3.28
CA LEU A 118 6.61 -6.29 3.27
C LEU A 118 7.24 -6.24 1.86
N HIS A 119 6.47 -5.96 0.81
CA HIS A 119 7.03 -5.70 -0.51
C HIS A 119 7.83 -4.39 -0.55
N VAL A 120 8.67 -4.31 -1.57
CA VAL A 120 9.70 -3.28 -1.76
C VAL A 120 9.18 -1.83 -1.73
N ASP A 121 7.96 -1.61 -2.18
CA ASP A 121 7.31 -0.30 -2.30
C ASP A 121 6.38 0.06 -1.13
N HIS A 122 6.40 -0.75 -0.06
CA HIS A 122 5.67 -0.50 1.18
C HIS A 122 6.57 -0.28 2.39
N VAL A 123 7.88 -0.58 2.30
CA VAL A 123 8.80 -0.59 3.45
C VAL A 123 10.03 0.30 3.29
N GLY A 124 10.23 0.94 2.15
CA GLY A 124 11.50 1.59 1.81
C GLY A 124 11.91 2.70 2.78
N TRP A 125 10.99 3.62 3.13
CA TRP A 125 11.25 4.67 4.11
C TRP A 125 11.19 4.20 5.56
N ASN A 126 11.02 2.91 5.85
CA ASN A 126 11.27 2.39 7.19
C ASN A 126 12.67 2.73 7.65
N THR A 127 13.60 2.83 6.70
CA THR A 127 15.00 3.17 6.98
C THR A 127 15.52 4.25 6.05
N GLN A 128 16.51 4.97 6.53
CA GLN A 128 17.30 5.95 5.78
C GLN A 128 18.79 5.64 5.88
N LEU A 129 19.57 6.04 4.87
CA LEU A 129 21.01 5.83 4.86
C LEU A 129 21.71 6.97 5.61
N ILE A 130 22.35 6.66 6.74
CA ILE A 130 23.14 7.60 7.55
C ILE A 130 24.54 7.02 7.70
N ASP A 131 25.55 7.75 7.28
CA ASP A 131 26.96 7.36 7.37
C ASP A 131 27.24 5.94 6.85
N GLY A 132 26.59 5.58 5.73
CA GLY A 132 26.74 4.27 5.09
C GLY A 132 25.96 3.13 5.78
N THR A 133 25.14 3.42 6.78
CA THR A 133 24.37 2.41 7.53
C THR A 133 22.87 2.70 7.42
N TRP A 134 22.07 1.66 7.21
CA TRP A 134 20.61 1.74 7.24
C TRP A 134 20.12 1.84 8.68
N GLN A 135 19.46 2.94 9.00
CA GLN A 135 18.93 3.23 10.33
C GLN A 135 17.43 3.54 10.23
N PRO A 136 16.62 3.28 11.29
CA PRO A 136 15.21 3.63 11.30
C PRO A 136 15.00 5.11 10.94
N THR A 137 14.11 5.38 9.99
CA THR A 137 13.74 6.75 9.63
C THR A 137 12.92 7.41 10.73
N PHE A 138 12.13 6.60 11.43
CA PHE A 138 11.20 7.05 12.47
C PHE A 138 11.70 6.53 13.83
N PRO A 139 12.61 7.26 14.49
CA PRO A 139 13.36 6.73 15.62
C PRO A 139 12.51 6.45 16.86
N ASN A 140 11.35 7.10 16.98
CA ASN A 140 10.44 6.95 18.12
C ASN A 140 9.24 6.04 17.79
N ALA A 141 9.09 5.61 16.53
CA ALA A 141 7.95 4.83 16.11
C ALA A 141 8.04 3.36 16.54
N ARG A 142 6.87 2.75 16.78
CA ARG A 142 6.70 1.31 16.72
C ARG A 142 6.34 0.92 15.28
N TYR A 143 7.04 -0.04 14.72
CA TYR A 143 6.71 -0.61 13.41
C TYR A 143 5.76 -1.78 13.62
N VAL A 144 4.70 -1.86 12.81
CA VAL A 144 3.61 -2.83 12.98
C VAL A 144 3.36 -3.53 11.66
N PHE A 145 3.47 -4.86 11.66
CA PHE A 145 3.10 -5.73 10.53
C PHE A 145 2.84 -7.15 11.04
N SER A 146 2.28 -8.03 10.20
CA SER A 146 1.91 -9.34 10.70
C SER A 146 3.13 -10.25 10.92
N LYS A 147 3.01 -11.15 11.88
CA LYS A 147 4.00 -12.19 12.17
C LYS A 147 4.13 -13.13 10.96
N THR A 148 3.02 -13.52 10.38
CA THR A 148 2.98 -14.39 9.20
C THR A 148 3.75 -13.79 8.03
N GLU A 149 3.64 -12.47 7.83
CA GLU A 149 4.37 -11.76 6.78
C GLU A 149 5.89 -11.81 7.00
N LEU A 150 6.33 -11.55 8.24
CA LEU A 150 7.76 -11.62 8.56
C LEU A 150 8.32 -13.03 8.39
N GLU A 151 7.60 -14.04 8.88
CA GLU A 151 8.00 -15.46 8.77
C GLU A 151 8.06 -15.90 7.29
N HIS A 152 7.09 -15.47 6.48
CA HIS A 152 7.06 -15.74 5.05
C HIS A 152 8.27 -15.13 4.33
N VAL A 153 8.55 -13.84 4.53
CA VAL A 153 9.71 -13.16 3.93
C VAL A 153 11.01 -13.84 4.36
N GLN A 154 11.17 -14.17 5.64
CA GLN A 154 12.36 -14.85 6.15
C GLN A 154 12.55 -16.26 5.59
N ALA A 155 11.47 -17.00 5.39
CA ALA A 155 11.52 -18.32 4.76
C ALA A 155 11.92 -18.22 3.28
N ALA A 156 11.34 -17.26 2.54
CA ALA A 156 11.66 -17.01 1.14
C ALA A 156 13.15 -16.69 0.92
N LEU A 157 13.79 -15.97 1.86
CA LEU A 157 15.22 -15.67 1.77
C LEU A 157 16.12 -16.92 1.83
N GLN A 158 15.66 -18.00 2.46
CA GLN A 158 16.45 -19.22 2.60
C GLN A 158 16.41 -20.11 1.35
N THR A 159 15.39 -19.92 0.53
CA THR A 159 15.14 -20.72 -0.69
C THR A 159 15.27 -19.91 -1.98
N ALA A 160 15.66 -18.62 -1.87
CA ALA A 160 15.74 -17.69 -2.98
C ALA A 160 16.73 -18.19 -4.06
N ASP A 161 16.30 -18.25 -5.32
CA ASP A 161 17.20 -18.41 -6.44
C ASP A 161 17.97 -17.10 -6.66
N PRO A 162 19.32 -17.10 -6.61
CA PRO A 162 20.11 -15.90 -6.82
C PRO A 162 19.98 -15.31 -8.24
N ASN A 163 19.42 -16.06 -9.19
CA ASN A 163 19.16 -15.60 -10.55
C ASN A 163 17.73 -15.07 -10.73
N ASP A 164 16.89 -15.14 -9.71
CA ASP A 164 15.56 -14.56 -9.72
C ASP A 164 15.66 -13.07 -9.31
N ASP A 165 15.29 -12.19 -10.22
CA ASP A 165 15.32 -10.74 -10.03
C ASP A 165 14.43 -10.29 -8.87
N PHE A 166 13.25 -10.86 -8.74
CA PHE A 166 12.30 -10.54 -7.66
C PHE A 166 12.86 -10.99 -6.30
N ALA A 167 13.34 -12.22 -6.21
CA ALA A 167 13.98 -12.74 -5.00
C ALA A 167 15.21 -11.92 -4.59
N SER A 168 16.03 -11.49 -5.56
CA SER A 168 17.19 -10.61 -5.33
C SER A 168 16.77 -9.26 -4.75
N VAL A 169 15.72 -8.63 -5.27
CA VAL A 169 15.21 -7.36 -4.76
C VAL A 169 14.61 -7.53 -3.35
N ASN A 170 13.87 -8.60 -3.10
CA ASN A 170 13.30 -8.89 -1.78
C ASN A 170 14.39 -9.13 -0.73
N GLN A 171 15.48 -9.81 -1.08
CA GLN A 171 16.63 -9.97 -0.20
C GLN A 171 17.25 -8.62 0.19
N LYS A 172 17.48 -7.74 -0.78
CA LYS A 172 17.99 -6.38 -0.52
C LYS A 172 17.03 -5.59 0.35
N THR A 173 15.74 -5.66 0.05
CA THR A 173 14.67 -4.99 0.80
C THR A 173 14.63 -5.45 2.26
N TYR A 174 14.74 -6.77 2.50
CA TYR A 174 14.84 -7.28 3.87
C TYR A 174 16.02 -6.68 4.62
N HIS A 175 17.21 -6.69 4.01
CA HIS A 175 18.41 -6.23 4.67
C HIS A 175 18.47 -4.72 4.91
N ASP A 176 17.94 -3.93 4.00
CA ASP A 176 18.02 -2.47 4.06
C ASP A 176 16.77 -1.79 4.65
N SER A 177 15.59 -2.42 4.63
CA SER A 177 14.33 -1.78 5.02
C SER A 177 13.57 -2.48 6.15
N ILE A 178 13.81 -3.78 6.38
CA ILE A 178 13.06 -4.57 7.36
C ILE A 178 13.96 -4.94 8.55
N LYS A 179 15.10 -5.57 8.32
CA LYS A 179 15.99 -6.04 9.38
C LYS A 179 16.40 -4.95 10.38
N PRO A 180 16.73 -3.70 9.97
CA PRO A 180 17.14 -2.67 10.90
C PRO A 180 16.05 -2.19 11.86
N ILE A 181 14.76 -2.37 11.52
CA ILE A 181 13.62 -1.93 12.34
C ILE A 181 13.05 -3.01 13.26
N LEU A 182 13.49 -4.27 13.11
CA LEU A 182 12.97 -5.39 13.93
C LEU A 182 13.03 -5.15 15.44
N PRO A 183 14.06 -4.49 16.01
CA PRO A 183 14.08 -4.19 17.46
C PRO A 183 12.96 -3.27 17.93
N GLN A 184 12.30 -2.55 17.02
CA GLN A 184 11.21 -1.60 17.30
C GLN A 184 9.88 -2.09 16.73
N THR A 185 9.74 -3.39 16.41
CA THR A 185 8.58 -3.96 15.74
C THR A 185 7.64 -4.66 16.72
N ASP A 186 6.34 -4.41 16.56
CA ASP A 186 5.25 -5.15 17.17
C ASP A 186 4.60 -6.04 16.09
N LEU A 187 4.53 -7.34 16.35
CA LEU A 187 4.00 -8.31 15.40
C LEU A 187 2.51 -8.59 15.66
N VAL A 188 1.70 -8.37 14.64
CA VAL A 188 0.27 -8.72 14.66
C VAL A 188 0.14 -10.22 14.43
N ILE A 189 -0.60 -10.90 15.32
CA ILE A 189 -0.85 -12.34 15.27
C ILE A 189 -2.32 -12.61 14.90
N ASP A 190 -3.22 -11.79 15.42
CA ASP A 190 -4.67 -11.85 15.21
C ASP A 190 -5.21 -10.45 14.93
N GLU A 191 -6.49 -10.36 14.59
CA GLU A 191 -7.19 -9.07 14.50
C GLU A 191 -7.13 -8.34 15.84
N MET A 192 -6.88 -7.05 15.80
CA MET A 192 -6.71 -6.24 17.00
C MET A 192 -7.04 -4.78 16.78
N ASP A 193 -7.33 -4.07 17.86
CA ASP A 193 -7.34 -2.60 17.87
C ASP A 193 -5.92 -2.08 18.11
N LEU A 194 -5.38 -1.31 17.16
CA LEU A 194 -4.12 -0.60 17.34
C LEU A 194 -4.29 0.58 18.28
N ILE A 195 -5.40 1.32 18.11
CA ILE A 195 -5.84 2.39 18.99
C ILE A 195 -7.32 2.16 19.25
N SER A 196 -7.66 1.91 20.51
CA SER A 196 -9.03 1.59 20.95
C SER A 196 -10.06 2.55 20.36
N ASP A 197 -11.16 2.00 19.86
CA ASP A 197 -12.32 2.68 19.28
C ASP A 197 -12.03 3.51 18.01
N ARG A 198 -10.79 3.47 17.48
CA ARG A 198 -10.40 4.33 16.36
C ARG A 198 -9.71 3.62 15.22
N LEU A 199 -8.74 2.78 15.51
CA LEU A 199 -7.93 2.08 14.51
C LEU A 199 -7.88 0.59 14.79
N SER A 200 -8.43 -0.21 13.88
CA SER A 200 -8.43 -1.67 13.92
C SER A 200 -7.55 -2.26 12.82
N ILE A 201 -6.92 -3.38 13.10
CA ILE A 201 -6.14 -4.17 12.14
C ILE A 201 -6.87 -5.49 11.90
N ALA A 202 -7.03 -5.85 10.62
CA ALA A 202 -7.55 -7.15 10.20
C ALA A 202 -6.53 -7.89 9.33
N LEU A 203 -6.47 -9.22 9.50
CA LEU A 203 -5.67 -10.09 8.63
C LEU A 203 -6.40 -10.27 7.30
N THR A 204 -5.71 -10.00 6.21
CA THR A 204 -6.29 -10.01 4.85
C THR A 204 -5.33 -10.70 3.86
N PRO A 205 -5.03 -11.99 4.09
CA PRO A 205 -4.10 -12.73 3.25
C PRO A 205 -4.61 -12.86 1.81
N GLY A 206 -3.67 -12.99 0.88
CA GLY A 206 -3.97 -13.17 -0.55
C GLY A 206 -2.94 -12.53 -1.45
N HIS A 207 -2.76 -11.23 -1.41
CA HIS A 207 -1.66 -10.57 -2.11
C HIS A 207 -0.31 -11.11 -1.62
N THR A 208 -0.11 -11.10 -0.31
CA THR A 208 0.88 -11.91 0.39
C THR A 208 0.20 -12.75 1.48
N PRO A 209 0.86 -13.81 2.01
CA PRO A 209 0.28 -14.64 3.07
C PRO A 209 -0.04 -13.91 4.37
N GLY A 210 0.67 -12.82 4.65
CA GLY A 210 0.54 -12.06 5.89
C GLY A 210 0.02 -10.65 5.72
N SER A 211 -0.57 -10.29 4.58
CA SER A 211 -1.14 -8.95 4.36
C SER A 211 -2.17 -8.58 5.42
N ILE A 212 -2.18 -7.31 5.81
CA ILE A 212 -3.14 -6.72 6.75
C ILE A 212 -3.79 -5.47 6.19
N THR A 213 -4.96 -5.14 6.71
CA THR A 213 -5.66 -3.87 6.44
C THR A 213 -5.83 -3.08 7.73
N LEU A 214 -5.97 -1.76 7.60
CA LEU A 214 -6.32 -0.88 8.71
C LEU A 214 -7.71 -0.28 8.49
N GLY A 215 -8.57 -0.41 9.50
CA GLY A 215 -9.84 0.29 9.61
C GLY A 215 -9.67 1.57 10.44
N LEU A 216 -10.19 2.70 9.92
CA LEU A 216 -10.31 3.96 10.66
C LEU A 216 -11.78 4.24 10.95
N THR A 217 -12.07 4.58 12.21
CA THR A 217 -13.36 5.11 12.65
C THR A 217 -13.16 6.41 13.39
N SER A 218 -13.88 7.46 13.03
CA SER A 218 -13.90 8.74 13.74
C SER A 218 -15.29 9.36 13.67
N GLY A 219 -16.04 9.28 14.76
CA GLY A 219 -17.48 9.55 14.75
C GLY A 219 -18.24 8.59 13.84
N ASP A 220 -19.04 9.13 12.93
CA ASP A 220 -19.81 8.35 11.95
C ASP A 220 -19.02 8.07 10.66
N GLU A 221 -17.82 8.62 10.52
CA GLU A 221 -17.00 8.49 9.31
C GLU A 221 -16.02 7.32 9.45
N ARG A 222 -15.92 6.51 8.39
CA ARG A 222 -15.10 5.30 8.38
C ARG A 222 -14.32 5.15 7.08
N ALA A 223 -13.11 4.62 7.19
CA ALA A 223 -12.27 4.30 6.04
C ALA A 223 -11.59 2.92 6.19
N ARG A 224 -11.18 2.35 5.06
CA ARG A 224 -10.40 1.12 4.99
C ARG A 224 -9.16 1.34 4.13
N PHE A 225 -7.99 1.24 4.74
CA PHE A 225 -6.70 1.22 4.05
C PHE A 225 -6.39 -0.22 3.69
N CYS A 226 -6.41 -0.53 2.41
CA CYS A 226 -6.44 -1.90 1.95
C CYS A 226 -5.10 -2.42 1.38
N GLY A 227 -4.03 -1.61 1.43
CA GLY A 227 -2.77 -2.00 0.79
C GLY A 227 -3.00 -2.49 -0.64
N ASP A 228 -2.47 -3.65 -0.95
CA ASP A 228 -2.46 -4.26 -2.28
C ASP A 228 -3.54 -5.31 -2.51
N ILE A 229 -4.60 -5.34 -1.70
CA ILE A 229 -5.81 -6.09 -2.04
C ILE A 229 -6.36 -5.56 -3.37
N CYS A 230 -6.27 -4.23 -3.60
CA CYS A 230 -6.58 -3.57 -4.86
C CYS A 230 -5.43 -2.66 -5.30
N HIS A 231 -4.77 -2.99 -6.40
CA HIS A 231 -3.72 -2.18 -6.99
C HIS A 231 -4.24 -1.10 -7.95
N HIS A 232 -5.39 -1.35 -8.56
CA HIS A 232 -5.93 -0.49 -9.62
C HIS A 232 -7.45 -0.50 -9.59
N PRO A 233 -8.13 0.62 -9.95
CA PRO A 233 -9.59 0.69 -9.94
C PRO A 233 -10.29 -0.37 -10.79
N LEU A 234 -9.68 -0.88 -11.84
CA LEU A 234 -10.23 -2.00 -12.62
C LEU A 234 -10.60 -3.20 -11.76
N GLN A 235 -9.88 -3.46 -10.66
CA GLN A 235 -10.17 -4.57 -9.75
C GLN A 235 -11.43 -4.35 -8.90
N VAL A 236 -11.97 -3.14 -8.85
CA VAL A 236 -13.30 -2.89 -8.28
C VAL A 236 -14.39 -3.35 -9.24
N TYR A 237 -14.22 -3.12 -10.53
CA TYR A 237 -15.17 -3.52 -11.57
C TYR A 237 -15.03 -4.99 -11.96
N GLU A 238 -13.80 -5.51 -11.92
CA GLU A 238 -13.42 -6.88 -12.24
C GLU A 238 -12.70 -7.52 -11.02
N PRO A 239 -13.44 -7.87 -9.94
CA PRO A 239 -12.81 -8.29 -8.69
C PRO A 239 -12.04 -9.63 -8.77
N THR A 240 -12.26 -10.41 -9.83
CA THR A 240 -11.50 -11.64 -10.10
C THR A 240 -10.15 -11.40 -10.79
N MET A 241 -9.87 -10.15 -11.20
CA MET A 241 -8.60 -9.78 -11.82
C MET A 241 -7.49 -9.70 -10.77
N ASN A 242 -6.50 -10.58 -10.86
CA ASN A 242 -5.29 -10.51 -10.02
C ASN A 242 -4.16 -9.79 -10.72
N SER A 243 -3.34 -9.07 -9.94
CA SER A 243 -2.01 -8.69 -10.40
C SER A 243 -1.09 -9.91 -10.43
N ALA A 244 -0.04 -9.84 -11.25
CA ALA A 244 1.00 -10.87 -11.31
C ALA A 244 1.79 -11.01 -10.00
N PHE A 245 1.61 -10.05 -9.06
CA PHE A 245 2.29 -10.03 -7.75
C PHE A 245 1.49 -10.70 -6.63
N CYS A 246 0.26 -11.19 -6.91
CA CYS A 246 -0.50 -11.93 -5.90
C CYS A 246 0.09 -13.33 -5.70
N GLU A 247 0.62 -13.59 -4.51
CA GLU A 247 1.28 -14.87 -4.18
C GLU A 247 0.27 -16.00 -3.93
N LEU A 248 -0.94 -15.66 -3.45
CA LEU A 248 -2.05 -16.60 -3.22
C LEU A 248 -3.26 -16.17 -4.06
N PRO A 249 -3.27 -16.45 -5.38
CA PRO A 249 -4.20 -15.82 -6.32
C PRO A 249 -5.69 -16.04 -6.00
N GLU A 250 -6.07 -17.28 -5.61
CA GLU A 250 -7.45 -17.61 -5.28
C GLU A 250 -7.91 -16.87 -4.01
N GLN A 251 -7.06 -16.87 -2.99
CA GLN A 251 -7.33 -16.16 -1.74
C GLN A 251 -7.35 -14.63 -1.93
N ALA A 252 -6.49 -14.08 -2.81
CA ALA A 252 -6.51 -12.66 -3.15
C ALA A 252 -7.84 -12.22 -3.78
N ILE A 253 -8.46 -13.07 -4.60
CA ILE A 253 -9.78 -12.84 -5.16
C ILE A 253 -10.85 -12.84 -4.06
N GLU A 254 -10.85 -13.85 -3.20
CA GLU A 254 -11.79 -13.96 -2.08
C GLU A 254 -11.68 -12.77 -1.14
N THR A 255 -10.47 -12.45 -0.70
CA THR A 255 -10.19 -11.30 0.18
C THR A 255 -10.66 -9.98 -0.45
N ARG A 256 -10.43 -9.80 -1.77
CA ARG A 256 -10.88 -8.60 -2.49
C ARG A 256 -12.39 -8.51 -2.56
N ILE A 257 -13.08 -9.59 -2.88
CA ILE A 257 -14.55 -9.60 -2.94
C ILE A 257 -15.13 -9.26 -1.56
N ASN A 258 -14.63 -9.87 -0.49
CA ASN A 258 -15.06 -9.58 0.88
C ASN A 258 -14.80 -8.11 1.27
N LEU A 259 -13.64 -7.55 0.91
CA LEU A 259 -13.33 -6.13 1.12
C LEU A 259 -14.32 -5.22 0.40
N LEU A 260 -14.59 -5.49 -0.88
CA LEU A 260 -15.49 -4.65 -1.69
C LEU A 260 -16.93 -4.72 -1.17
N GLU A 261 -17.35 -5.89 -0.70
CA GLU A 261 -18.66 -6.08 -0.08
C GLU A 261 -18.76 -5.29 1.23
N ASP A 262 -17.80 -5.44 2.14
CA ASP A 262 -17.73 -4.68 3.39
C ASP A 262 -17.75 -3.16 3.14
N CYS A 263 -16.96 -2.69 2.18
CA CYS A 263 -16.93 -1.27 1.81
C CYS A 263 -18.28 -0.77 1.27
N ALA A 264 -18.96 -1.57 0.44
CA ALA A 264 -20.23 -1.18 -0.13
C ALA A 264 -21.39 -1.22 0.89
N GLU A 265 -21.42 -2.24 1.75
CA GLU A 265 -22.47 -2.40 2.77
C GLU A 265 -22.34 -1.37 3.90
N ASN A 266 -21.11 -1.09 4.32
CA ASN A 266 -20.82 -0.23 5.45
C ASN A 266 -20.45 1.20 5.06
N ASN A 267 -20.55 1.56 3.76
CA ASN A 267 -20.21 2.88 3.22
C ASN A 267 -18.80 3.35 3.66
N LEU A 268 -17.80 2.44 3.61
CA LEU A 268 -16.43 2.76 3.97
C LEU A 268 -15.75 3.51 2.82
N LEU A 269 -14.97 4.54 3.14
CA LEU A 269 -14.07 5.14 2.15
C LEU A 269 -12.90 4.18 1.93
N LEU A 270 -12.78 3.62 0.73
CA LEU A 270 -11.66 2.77 0.35
C LEU A 270 -10.44 3.63 0.02
N MET A 271 -9.31 3.34 0.65
CA MET A 271 -8.04 4.05 0.56
C MET A 271 -6.91 3.08 0.18
N PRO A 272 -6.74 2.77 -1.11
CA PRO A 272 -5.71 1.85 -1.60
C PRO A 272 -4.32 2.48 -1.63
N ALA A 273 -3.29 1.63 -1.79
CA ALA A 273 -1.91 2.06 -1.86
C ALA A 273 -1.51 2.66 -3.23
N HIS A 274 -2.19 2.25 -4.34
CA HIS A 274 -1.68 2.50 -5.69
C HIS A 274 -2.61 3.22 -6.65
N PHE A 275 -3.86 3.52 -6.25
CA PHE A 275 -4.79 4.17 -7.18
C PHE A 275 -4.26 5.54 -7.64
N GLY A 276 -4.46 5.84 -8.92
CA GLY A 276 -4.29 7.18 -9.46
C GLY A 276 -5.30 8.19 -8.87
N PRO A 277 -5.34 9.44 -9.33
CA PRO A 277 -6.29 10.45 -8.86
C PRO A 277 -7.76 9.97 -8.98
N SER A 278 -8.67 10.18 -7.96
CA SER A 278 -8.45 10.87 -6.69
C SER A 278 -7.91 10.00 -5.56
N HIS A 279 -7.32 8.85 -5.83
CA HIS A 279 -6.65 7.96 -4.87
C HIS A 279 -7.56 7.25 -3.85
N ALA A 280 -8.80 7.69 -3.65
CA ALA A 280 -9.78 7.12 -2.73
C ALA A 280 -11.20 7.28 -3.27
N GLY A 281 -12.13 6.50 -2.75
CA GLY A 281 -13.55 6.57 -3.13
C GLY A 281 -14.38 5.50 -2.45
N TRP A 282 -15.66 5.50 -2.76
CA TRP A 282 -16.63 4.56 -2.20
C TRP A 282 -16.96 3.46 -3.22
N VAL A 283 -16.96 2.23 -2.75
CA VAL A 283 -17.48 1.09 -3.51
C VAL A 283 -18.99 1.13 -3.46
N GLN A 284 -19.64 0.98 -4.60
CA GLN A 284 -21.09 0.92 -4.71
C GLN A 284 -21.50 -0.39 -5.37
N ARG A 285 -22.43 -1.11 -4.77
CA ARG A 285 -23.02 -2.33 -5.36
C ARG A 285 -24.06 -1.95 -6.41
N ARG A 286 -23.98 -2.57 -7.59
CA ARG A 286 -24.96 -2.44 -8.67
C ARG A 286 -25.31 -3.82 -9.23
N ALA A 287 -26.47 -4.34 -8.87
CA ALA A 287 -26.87 -5.72 -9.20
C ALA A 287 -25.78 -6.72 -8.74
N ASN A 288 -25.12 -7.41 -9.67
CA ASN A 288 -24.07 -8.40 -9.40
C ASN A 288 -22.66 -7.86 -9.61
N ALA A 289 -22.49 -6.53 -9.68
CA ALA A 289 -21.22 -5.87 -9.95
C ALA A 289 -20.94 -4.75 -8.93
N TYR A 290 -19.71 -4.29 -8.91
CA TYR A 290 -19.31 -3.11 -8.15
C TYR A 290 -18.97 -1.97 -9.09
N THR A 291 -19.15 -0.75 -8.61
CA THR A 291 -18.67 0.49 -9.24
C THR A 291 -17.97 1.34 -8.22
N PHE A 292 -17.16 2.28 -8.68
CA PHE A 292 -16.37 3.15 -7.79
C PHE A 292 -16.84 4.60 -7.93
N LYS A 293 -17.25 5.20 -6.82
CA LYS A 293 -17.54 6.62 -6.72
C LYS A 293 -16.33 7.32 -6.13
N TRP A 294 -15.65 8.11 -6.95
CA TRP A 294 -14.47 8.88 -6.56
C TRP A 294 -14.79 9.90 -5.46
N TYR A 295 -13.81 10.08 -4.56
CA TYR A 295 -13.88 11.10 -3.50
C TYR A 295 -13.88 12.53 -4.08
#